data_ea7e30cf2ee8b6458af4512c74d7260b
#
_entry.id   ea7e30cf2ee8b6458af4512c74d7260b
#
_cell.length_a   1.000
_cell.length_b   1.000
_cell.length_c   1.000
_cell.angle_alpha   90.00
_cell.angle_beta   90.00
_cell.angle_gamma   90.00
#
_symmetry.space_group_name_H-M   'P 1'
#
loop_
_entity.id
_entity.type
_entity.pdbx_description
1 polymer ?
#
loop_
_entity_poly.entity_id
_entity_poly.type
_entity_poly.pdbx_seq_one_letter_code
_entity_poly.pdbx_strand_id
1 'polypeptide(L)'
;MSSRMESRQFAVKVSSTSMSTRDEEAWVKIDLHIHTLDDPKDAVDYSAHQLLERARSLGFGVLAITLHDAVFDRNEVFADAAAMGILLIPAAEVRLCGGDVIVLNVTPEEVAQLKDFDDLRRLRARRGSSIFTIAAHPFYVFGGSIGSRLVAEIDCFDAIEFCHFHVGLFNPNRRAKRVASQFGKPLIATSDAHRLHAFGRHYTSIPLPPVLTVEKIFAALRNGPLRLTSPPCSFTDLVRAIYFVFLKHPFRRRRKFASLMKGSASEEKGVASQL
;
A
#
# COMPACT_ATOMS: atom_id res chain seq x y z
N MET A 1 7.70 -20.21 -23.07
CA MET A 1 8.49 -20.65 -21.92
C MET A 1 7.93 -19.95 -20.69
N SER A 2 7.10 -20.64 -19.93
CA SER A 2 6.41 -20.10 -18.75
C SER A 2 7.39 -20.12 -17.57
N SER A 3 7.90 -18.96 -17.15
CA SER A 3 8.65 -18.87 -15.91
C SER A 3 7.64 -18.88 -14.75
N ARG A 4 7.49 -20.02 -14.09
CA ARG A 4 6.86 -20.11 -12.80
C ARG A 4 7.56 -19.14 -11.84
N MET A 5 6.87 -18.06 -11.46
CA MET A 5 7.22 -17.32 -10.26
C MET A 5 6.90 -18.22 -9.06
N GLU A 6 7.90 -19.02 -8.65
CA GLU A 6 7.85 -19.67 -7.33
C GLU A 6 7.72 -18.59 -6.27
N SER A 7 6.88 -18.82 -5.27
CA SER A 7 6.67 -17.96 -4.12
C SER A 7 8.02 -17.66 -3.45
N ARG A 8 8.63 -16.53 -3.82
CA ARG A 8 9.91 -16.10 -3.28
C ARG A 8 9.72 -15.71 -1.82
N GLN A 9 10.23 -16.51 -0.91
CA GLN A 9 10.35 -16.14 0.49
C GLN A 9 11.44 -15.08 0.65
N PHE A 10 11.04 -13.81 0.67
CA PHE A 10 11.95 -12.74 1.04
C PHE A 10 12.07 -12.72 2.57
N ALA A 11 13.27 -12.98 3.08
CA ALA A 11 13.59 -12.87 4.50
C ALA A 11 14.74 -11.88 4.69
N VAL A 12 14.53 -10.89 5.54
CA VAL A 12 15.56 -9.89 5.88
C VAL A 12 16.03 -10.11 7.32
N LYS A 13 17.34 -10.37 7.51
CA LYS A 13 17.97 -10.42 8.82
C LYS A 13 18.13 -9.00 9.35
N VAL A 14 17.60 -8.74 10.53
CA VAL A 14 17.82 -7.46 11.23
C VAL A 14 19.14 -7.55 11.97
N SER A 15 20.08 -6.66 11.63
CA SER A 15 21.35 -6.54 12.37
C SER A 15 21.09 -5.83 13.70
N SER A 16 21.29 -6.55 14.83
CA SER A 16 21.20 -5.98 16.16
C SER A 16 22.49 -5.22 16.49
N THR A 17 22.48 -3.92 16.32
CA THR A 17 23.59 -3.07 16.80
C THR A 17 23.20 -2.54 18.19
N SER A 18 24.00 -2.92 19.20
CA SER A 18 24.03 -2.48 20.60
C SER A 18 22.75 -2.65 21.45
N MET A 19 22.72 -3.73 22.23
CA MET A 19 21.82 -3.88 23.39
C MET A 19 22.26 -2.90 24.49
N SER A 20 21.47 -1.87 24.75
CA SER A 20 21.42 -1.17 26.00
C SER A 20 20.36 -1.83 26.87
N THR A 21 20.70 -2.08 28.13
CA THR A 21 19.94 -2.77 29.16
C THR A 21 18.64 -2.05 29.51
N ARG A 22 17.54 -2.50 28.97
CA ARG A 22 16.16 -2.60 29.47
C ARG A 22 15.38 -3.33 28.39
N ASP A 23 14.50 -4.27 28.78
CA ASP A 23 13.60 -5.02 27.90
C ASP A 23 12.52 -4.10 27.26
N GLU A 24 12.91 -3.07 26.53
CA GLU A 24 12.00 -2.36 25.65
C GLU A 24 11.92 -3.16 24.36
N GLU A 25 10.78 -3.82 24.21
CA GLU A 25 10.38 -4.53 22.99
C GLU A 25 10.61 -3.62 21.77
N ALA A 26 11.55 -3.99 20.89
CA ALA A 26 11.86 -3.18 19.71
C ALA A 26 10.66 -3.18 18.75
N TRP A 27 10.36 -2.05 18.12
CA TRP A 27 9.26 -1.87 17.19
C TRP A 27 9.78 -1.56 15.79
N VAL A 28 9.13 -2.14 14.76
CA VAL A 28 9.43 -1.84 13.36
C VAL A 28 8.29 -1.04 12.74
N LYS A 29 8.63 0.03 12.01
CA LYS A 29 7.68 0.83 11.24
C LYS A 29 7.35 0.13 9.93
N ILE A 30 6.08 0.11 9.60
CA ILE A 30 5.56 -0.46 8.37
C ILE A 30 4.61 0.52 7.68
N ASP A 31 4.63 0.56 6.35
CA ASP A 31 3.66 1.28 5.54
C ASP A 31 3.23 0.39 4.37
N LEU A 32 1.93 0.09 4.32
CA LEU A 32 1.36 -0.94 3.45
C LEU A 32 0.44 -0.36 2.36
N HIS A 33 0.47 0.97 2.17
CA HIS A 33 -0.27 1.66 1.12
C HIS A 33 0.54 2.84 0.59
N ILE A 34 1.25 2.62 -0.53
CA ILE A 34 2.18 3.60 -1.10
C ILE A 34 2.11 3.50 -2.63
N HIS A 35 2.13 4.65 -3.31
CA HIS A 35 2.22 4.72 -4.76
C HIS A 35 3.58 5.20 -5.22
N THR A 36 3.98 4.86 -6.45
CA THR A 36 5.23 5.31 -7.07
C THR A 36 5.00 5.74 -8.52
N LEU A 37 6.04 6.27 -9.16
CA LEU A 37 6.05 6.65 -10.58
C LEU A 37 5.52 5.54 -11.51
N ASP A 38 5.64 4.29 -11.07
CA ASP A 38 5.24 3.09 -11.84
C ASP A 38 3.72 2.87 -11.88
N ASP A 39 2.94 3.66 -11.13
CA ASP A 39 1.48 3.53 -11.08
C ASP A 39 0.85 3.74 -12.47
N PRO A 40 0.10 2.76 -13.01
CA PRO A 40 -0.46 2.87 -14.36
C PRO A 40 -1.62 3.86 -14.44
N LYS A 41 -2.29 4.18 -13.33
CA LYS A 41 -3.52 4.97 -13.30
C LYS A 41 -3.36 6.34 -12.65
N ASP A 42 -2.24 6.58 -11.96
CA ASP A 42 -2.00 7.83 -11.26
C ASP A 42 -0.67 8.50 -11.66
N ALA A 43 -0.54 9.77 -11.37
CA ALA A 43 0.63 10.59 -11.67
C ALA A 43 1.43 10.90 -10.41
N VAL A 44 2.20 9.91 -9.96
CA VAL A 44 3.15 10.05 -8.87
C VAL A 44 4.50 10.55 -9.43
N ASP A 45 5.25 11.34 -8.66
CA ASP A 45 6.46 12.02 -9.15
C ASP A 45 7.77 11.53 -8.51
N TYR A 46 7.73 10.39 -7.82
CA TYR A 46 8.92 9.77 -7.22
C TYR A 46 9.01 8.28 -7.55
N SER A 47 10.23 7.80 -7.69
CA SER A 47 10.51 6.40 -8.01
C SER A 47 10.51 5.51 -6.77
N ALA A 48 10.45 4.19 -6.98
CA ALA A 48 10.61 3.22 -5.91
C ALA A 48 11.97 3.34 -5.20
N HIS A 49 13.06 3.65 -5.90
CA HIS A 49 14.38 3.86 -5.28
C HIS A 49 14.39 5.09 -4.34
N GLN A 50 13.79 6.21 -4.76
CA GLN A 50 13.64 7.39 -3.88
C GLN A 50 12.80 7.07 -2.64
N LEU A 51 11.77 6.23 -2.79
CA LEU A 51 10.99 5.72 -1.66
C LEU A 51 11.87 4.91 -0.70
N LEU A 52 12.66 3.95 -1.21
CA LEU A 52 13.54 3.09 -0.38
C LEU A 52 14.59 3.91 0.39
N GLU A 53 15.24 4.86 -0.27
CA GLU A 53 16.19 5.78 0.39
C GLU A 53 15.51 6.56 1.52
N ARG A 54 14.33 7.11 1.26
CA ARG A 54 13.53 7.83 2.25
C ARG A 54 13.10 6.92 3.39
N ALA A 55 12.63 5.71 3.09
CA ALA A 55 12.20 4.73 4.07
C ALA A 55 13.34 4.31 5.00
N ARG A 56 14.52 4.03 4.43
CA ARG A 56 15.73 3.74 5.19
C ARG A 56 16.09 4.90 6.13
N SER A 57 16.07 6.13 5.64
CA SER A 57 16.39 7.32 6.45
C SER A 57 15.43 7.54 7.62
N LEU A 58 14.19 7.07 7.52
CA LEU A 58 13.14 7.17 8.53
C LEU A 58 13.00 5.92 9.41
N GLY A 59 13.79 4.86 9.16
CA GLY A 59 13.79 3.63 9.95
C GLY A 59 12.57 2.73 9.69
N PHE A 60 12.05 2.70 8.45
CA PHE A 60 11.06 1.72 8.04
C PHE A 60 11.71 0.38 7.74
N GLY A 61 11.08 -0.72 8.19
CA GLY A 61 11.56 -2.08 7.91
C GLY A 61 10.65 -2.87 6.99
N VAL A 62 9.39 -2.43 6.76
CA VAL A 62 8.44 -3.12 5.86
C VAL A 62 7.68 -2.10 5.04
N LEU A 63 7.58 -2.34 3.73
CA LEU A 63 6.83 -1.53 2.79
C LEU A 63 5.99 -2.40 1.85
N ALA A 64 4.88 -1.85 1.37
CA ALA A 64 4.16 -2.37 0.21
C ALA A 64 3.89 -1.24 -0.78
N ILE A 65 4.36 -1.39 -2.02
CA ILE A 65 4.01 -0.52 -3.13
C ILE A 65 2.73 -1.09 -3.75
N THR A 66 1.63 -0.32 -3.68
CA THR A 66 0.27 -0.72 -4.02
C THR A 66 -0.21 0.07 -5.24
N LEU A 67 0.28 -0.31 -6.41
CA LEU A 67 -0.14 0.34 -7.66
C LEU A 67 -1.62 0.06 -7.93
N HIS A 68 -2.31 0.99 -8.57
CA HIS A 68 -3.72 0.84 -8.93
C HIS A 68 -3.95 -0.28 -9.96
N ASP A 69 -4.64 -1.36 -9.54
CA ASP A 69 -4.95 -2.56 -10.33
C ASP A 69 -3.71 -3.21 -11.00
N ALA A 70 -2.54 -3.04 -10.40
CA ALA A 70 -1.28 -3.60 -10.87
C ALA A 70 -0.36 -3.94 -9.69
N VAL A 71 0.45 -4.97 -9.84
CA VAL A 71 1.49 -5.32 -8.88
C VAL A 71 2.79 -4.66 -9.30
N PHE A 72 3.50 -4.07 -8.34
CA PHE A 72 4.88 -3.62 -8.58
C PHE A 72 5.79 -4.84 -8.74
N ASP A 73 6.41 -4.98 -9.92
CA ASP A 73 7.22 -6.16 -10.30
C ASP A 73 8.57 -5.76 -10.89
N ARG A 74 9.46 -5.24 -10.02
CA ARG A 74 10.85 -4.92 -10.40
C ARG A 74 11.79 -5.65 -9.47
N ASN A 75 12.33 -6.77 -9.92
CA ASN A 75 13.20 -7.65 -9.12
C ASN A 75 14.41 -6.93 -8.53
N GLU A 76 15.00 -6.00 -9.27
CA GLU A 76 16.13 -5.19 -8.82
C GLU A 76 15.76 -4.34 -7.59
N VAL A 77 14.56 -3.77 -7.56
CA VAL A 77 14.09 -2.95 -6.44
C VAL A 77 13.84 -3.80 -5.19
N PHE A 78 13.32 -5.01 -5.35
CA PHE A 78 13.19 -5.95 -4.23
C PHE A 78 14.55 -6.35 -3.66
N ALA A 79 15.56 -6.56 -4.50
CA ALA A 79 16.91 -6.86 -4.06
C ALA A 79 17.54 -5.68 -3.32
N ASP A 80 17.38 -4.45 -3.84
CA ASP A 80 17.86 -3.22 -3.21
C ASP A 80 17.18 -2.97 -1.85
N ALA A 81 15.87 -3.18 -1.76
CA ALA A 81 15.12 -3.10 -0.51
C ALA A 81 15.69 -4.07 0.54
N ALA A 82 15.92 -5.33 0.16
CA ALA A 82 16.49 -6.35 1.03
C ALA A 82 17.91 -5.97 1.48
N ALA A 83 18.75 -5.44 0.60
CA ALA A 83 20.09 -4.96 0.92
C ALA A 83 20.07 -3.76 1.90
N MET A 84 19.00 -2.96 1.87
CA MET A 84 18.74 -1.87 2.80
C MET A 84 18.12 -2.31 4.13
N GLY A 85 17.84 -3.60 4.33
CA GLY A 85 17.16 -4.13 5.50
C GLY A 85 15.64 -3.91 5.50
N ILE A 86 15.05 -3.66 4.34
CA ILE A 86 13.61 -3.41 4.16
C ILE A 86 12.97 -4.62 3.48
N LEU A 87 11.92 -5.18 4.10
CA LEU A 87 11.06 -6.17 3.48
C LEU A 87 10.05 -5.43 2.59
N LEU A 88 10.17 -5.55 1.28
CA LEU A 88 9.19 -5.06 0.33
C LEU A 88 8.20 -6.20 0.00
N ILE A 89 6.90 -5.98 0.23
CA ILE A 89 5.85 -6.97 0.00
C ILE A 89 5.17 -6.68 -1.35
N PRO A 90 5.07 -7.66 -2.29
CA PRO A 90 4.30 -7.50 -3.51
C PRO A 90 2.83 -7.20 -3.19
N ALA A 91 2.25 -6.16 -3.80
CA ALA A 91 0.92 -5.70 -3.45
C ALA A 91 0.25 -4.94 -4.60
N ALA A 92 -1.06 -4.79 -4.49
CA ALA A 92 -1.85 -3.94 -5.36
C ALA A 92 -2.98 -3.26 -4.59
N GLU A 93 -3.38 -2.07 -5.03
CA GLU A 93 -4.65 -1.47 -4.68
C GLU A 93 -5.65 -1.75 -5.81
N VAL A 94 -6.64 -2.61 -5.54
CA VAL A 94 -7.60 -3.09 -6.55
C VAL A 94 -8.95 -2.44 -6.34
N ARG A 95 -9.56 -1.93 -7.42
CA ARG A 95 -10.90 -1.34 -7.36
C ARG A 95 -11.97 -2.41 -7.56
N LEU A 96 -12.67 -2.79 -6.49
CA LEU A 96 -13.75 -3.77 -6.50
C LEU A 96 -15.10 -3.10 -6.24
N CYS A 97 -16.02 -3.17 -7.22
CA CYS A 97 -17.37 -2.61 -7.10
C CYS A 97 -17.40 -1.15 -6.60
N GLY A 98 -16.39 -0.35 -6.97
CA GLY A 98 -16.28 1.07 -6.63
C GLY A 98 -15.53 1.38 -5.32
N GLY A 99 -15.13 0.36 -4.55
CA GLY A 99 -14.29 0.49 -3.36
C GLY A 99 -12.86 0.01 -3.62
N ASP A 100 -11.88 0.67 -3.02
CA ASP A 100 -10.47 0.28 -3.11
C ASP A 100 -10.11 -0.71 -2.02
N VAL A 101 -9.36 -1.73 -2.40
CA VAL A 101 -8.92 -2.84 -1.57
C VAL A 101 -7.42 -3.05 -1.76
N ILE A 102 -6.66 -3.01 -0.69
CA ILE A 102 -5.25 -3.40 -0.73
C ILE A 102 -5.18 -4.91 -0.58
N VAL A 103 -4.47 -5.55 -1.50
CA VAL A 103 -4.17 -6.98 -1.46
C VAL A 103 -2.66 -7.17 -1.40
N LEU A 104 -2.16 -7.71 -0.30
CA LEU A 104 -0.74 -7.92 -0.05
C LEU A 104 -0.34 -9.37 -0.36
N ASN A 105 0.87 -9.57 -0.86
CA ASN A 105 1.48 -10.83 -1.28
C ASN A 105 0.69 -11.51 -2.41
N VAL A 106 0.36 -10.72 -3.42
CA VAL A 106 -0.44 -11.11 -4.60
C VAL A 106 0.43 -11.03 -5.86
N THR A 107 0.09 -11.83 -6.87
CA THR A 107 0.77 -11.80 -8.19
C THR A 107 -0.03 -11.00 -9.22
N PRO A 108 0.61 -10.55 -10.33
CA PRO A 108 -0.10 -9.86 -11.42
C PRO A 108 -1.26 -10.66 -11.99
N GLU A 109 -1.11 -11.99 -12.13
CA GLU A 109 -2.14 -12.89 -12.66
C GLU A 109 -3.33 -12.99 -11.71
N GLU A 110 -3.08 -12.97 -10.39
CA GLU A 110 -4.14 -12.96 -9.38
C GLU A 110 -4.90 -11.65 -9.40
N VAL A 111 -4.20 -10.51 -9.47
CA VAL A 111 -4.84 -9.18 -9.58
C VAL A 111 -5.70 -9.07 -10.83
N ALA A 112 -5.22 -9.59 -11.97
CA ALA A 112 -5.97 -9.58 -13.23
C ALA A 112 -7.32 -10.35 -13.16
N GLN A 113 -7.45 -11.29 -12.22
CA GLN A 113 -8.66 -12.09 -12.01
C GLN A 113 -9.66 -11.43 -11.05
N LEU A 114 -9.25 -10.41 -10.28
CA LEU A 114 -10.12 -9.75 -9.31
C LEU A 114 -11.05 -8.74 -10.01
N LYS A 115 -12.36 -9.03 -10.06
CA LYS A 115 -13.38 -8.17 -10.64
C LYS A 115 -14.40 -7.70 -9.60
N ASP A 116 -14.67 -8.53 -8.61
CA ASP A 116 -15.63 -8.28 -7.55
C ASP A 116 -15.19 -8.92 -6.21
N PHE A 117 -16.01 -8.79 -5.18
CA PHE A 117 -15.73 -9.34 -3.86
C PHE A 117 -15.81 -10.87 -3.81
N ASP A 118 -16.54 -11.52 -4.73
CA ASP A 118 -16.59 -12.98 -4.78
C ASP A 118 -15.28 -13.55 -5.36
N ASP A 119 -14.65 -12.86 -6.31
CA ASP A 119 -13.30 -13.19 -6.77
C ASP A 119 -12.29 -13.07 -5.61
N LEU A 120 -12.40 -12.00 -4.81
CA LEU A 120 -11.53 -11.81 -3.65
C LEU A 120 -11.74 -12.92 -2.60
N ARG A 121 -13.00 -13.34 -2.34
CA ARG A 121 -13.30 -14.48 -1.47
C ARG A 121 -12.66 -15.78 -1.99
N ARG A 122 -12.78 -16.03 -3.30
CA ARG A 122 -12.14 -17.19 -3.94
C ARG A 122 -10.61 -17.16 -3.80
N LEU A 123 -10.00 -16.00 -4.02
CA LEU A 123 -8.56 -15.82 -3.81
C LEU A 123 -8.16 -16.08 -2.35
N ARG A 124 -8.88 -15.49 -1.40
CA ARG A 124 -8.65 -15.69 0.04
C ARG A 124 -8.81 -17.15 0.45
N ALA A 125 -9.83 -17.84 -0.03
CA ALA A 125 -10.05 -19.26 0.24
C ALA A 125 -8.89 -20.13 -0.28
N ARG A 126 -8.35 -19.81 -1.46
CA ARG A 126 -7.22 -20.52 -2.08
C ARG A 126 -5.88 -20.24 -1.38
N ARG A 127 -5.62 -18.99 -1.01
CA ARG A 127 -4.33 -18.53 -0.47
C ARG A 127 -4.26 -18.57 1.05
N GLY A 128 -5.39 -18.60 1.75
CA GLY A 128 -5.48 -18.63 3.20
C GLY A 128 -4.73 -17.47 3.86
N SER A 129 -3.90 -17.78 4.85
CA SER A 129 -3.14 -16.80 5.61
C SER A 129 -1.95 -16.18 4.86
N SER A 130 -1.60 -16.70 3.67
CA SER A 130 -0.48 -16.22 2.87
C SER A 130 -0.73 -14.88 2.18
N ILE A 131 -1.97 -14.38 2.13
CA ILE A 131 -2.31 -13.02 1.71
C ILE A 131 -2.91 -12.24 2.85
N PHE A 132 -2.90 -10.91 2.72
CA PHE A 132 -3.52 -10.01 3.70
C PHE A 132 -4.28 -8.92 2.95
N THR A 133 -5.51 -8.64 3.37
CA THR A 133 -6.39 -7.71 2.68
C THR A 133 -6.84 -6.58 3.59
N ILE A 134 -6.80 -5.34 3.10
CA ILE A 134 -7.15 -4.14 3.86
C ILE A 134 -8.24 -3.38 3.10
N ALA A 135 -9.29 -2.96 3.79
CA ALA A 135 -10.25 -2.00 3.26
C ALA A 135 -9.57 -0.62 3.24
N ALA A 136 -9.17 -0.17 2.04
CA ALA A 136 -8.46 1.09 1.85
C ALA A 136 -9.39 2.28 2.13
N HIS A 137 -8.93 3.25 2.92
CA HIS A 137 -9.64 4.51 3.26
C HIS A 137 -11.18 4.42 3.20
N PRO A 138 -11.82 3.49 3.95
CA PRO A 138 -13.17 2.97 3.65
C PRO A 138 -14.29 4.01 3.74
N PHE A 139 -14.06 5.15 4.36
CA PHE A 139 -15.03 6.24 4.52
C PHE A 139 -14.49 7.59 4.03
N TYR A 140 -13.50 7.55 3.14
CA TYR A 140 -12.96 8.75 2.52
C TYR A 140 -13.99 9.38 1.56
N VAL A 141 -14.02 10.73 1.50
CA VAL A 141 -15.11 11.44 0.80
C VAL A 141 -14.86 11.71 -0.69
N PHE A 142 -13.64 11.50 -1.17
CA PHE A 142 -13.24 11.90 -2.53
C PHE A 142 -13.21 10.76 -3.57
N GLY A 143 -13.86 9.64 -3.29
CA GLY A 143 -13.91 8.48 -4.20
C GLY A 143 -13.04 7.32 -3.73
N GLY A 144 -13.22 6.16 -4.36
CA GLY A 144 -12.50 4.94 -4.00
C GLY A 144 -12.90 4.28 -2.68
N SER A 145 -13.77 4.88 -1.91
CA SER A 145 -14.21 4.34 -0.63
C SER A 145 -15.31 3.29 -0.78
N ILE A 146 -15.15 2.17 -0.12
CA ILE A 146 -16.18 1.12 -0.06
C ILE A 146 -17.45 1.57 0.68
N GLY A 147 -17.34 2.53 1.59
CA GLY A 147 -18.47 3.14 2.27
C GLY A 147 -19.27 2.18 3.13
N SER A 148 -20.62 2.23 3.01
CA SER A 148 -21.52 1.36 3.77
C SER A 148 -21.41 -0.10 3.39
N ARG A 149 -20.91 -0.43 2.19
CA ARG A 149 -20.72 -1.81 1.74
C ARG A 149 -19.68 -2.55 2.58
N LEU A 150 -18.76 -1.84 3.27
CA LEU A 150 -17.75 -2.45 4.14
C LEU A 150 -18.34 -3.47 5.10
N VAL A 151 -19.52 -3.21 5.67
CA VAL A 151 -20.16 -4.12 6.63
C VAL A 151 -20.63 -5.41 5.95
N ALA A 152 -21.17 -5.31 4.73
CA ALA A 152 -21.61 -6.48 3.97
C ALA A 152 -20.44 -7.34 3.48
N GLU A 153 -19.29 -6.72 3.19
CA GLU A 153 -18.10 -7.37 2.64
C GLU A 153 -17.01 -7.60 3.71
N ILE A 154 -17.34 -7.52 5.00
CA ILE A 154 -16.35 -7.50 6.09
C ILE A 154 -15.50 -8.78 6.18
N ASP A 155 -16.01 -9.90 5.71
CA ASP A 155 -15.31 -11.18 5.61
C ASP A 155 -14.17 -11.15 4.58
N CYS A 156 -14.21 -10.25 3.62
CA CYS A 156 -13.16 -10.02 2.63
C CYS A 156 -11.91 -9.35 3.20
N PHE A 157 -11.95 -8.82 4.42
CA PHE A 157 -10.88 -8.00 4.97
C PHE A 157 -10.25 -8.61 6.22
N ASP A 158 -8.90 -8.55 6.26
CA ASP A 158 -8.12 -8.85 7.48
C ASP A 158 -8.05 -7.62 8.39
N ALA A 159 -7.98 -6.42 7.79
CA ALA A 159 -7.86 -5.15 8.52
C ALA A 159 -8.66 -4.02 7.85
N ILE A 160 -8.83 -2.93 8.58
CA ILE A 160 -9.46 -1.69 8.11
C ILE A 160 -8.43 -0.57 8.19
N GLU A 161 -8.29 0.21 7.13
CA GLU A 161 -7.36 1.32 7.11
C GLU A 161 -7.86 2.50 7.95
N PHE A 162 -6.95 3.04 8.74
CA PHE A 162 -7.09 4.33 9.39
C PHE A 162 -6.61 5.40 8.41
N CYS A 163 -7.54 6.03 7.71
CA CYS A 163 -7.26 7.01 6.66
C CYS A 163 -6.38 8.16 7.16
N HIS A 164 -5.33 8.46 6.42
CA HIS A 164 -4.38 9.55 6.68
C HIS A 164 -5.05 10.93 6.63
N PHE A 165 -6.12 11.09 5.84
CA PHE A 165 -6.80 12.37 5.64
C PHE A 165 -7.92 12.57 6.66
N HIS A 166 -7.59 13.19 7.79
CA HIS A 166 -8.54 13.59 8.81
C HIS A 166 -8.13 14.91 9.46
N VAL A 167 -9.09 15.71 9.84
CA VAL A 167 -8.92 16.96 10.58
C VAL A 167 -9.81 16.91 11.82
N GLY A 168 -9.41 17.55 12.91
CA GLY A 168 -10.09 17.60 14.20
C GLY A 168 -11.57 17.16 14.25
N LEU A 169 -12.48 18.04 13.85
CA LEU A 169 -13.93 17.77 13.87
C LEU A 169 -14.37 16.80 12.74
N PHE A 170 -13.76 16.90 11.56
CA PHE A 170 -14.06 16.02 10.43
C PHE A 170 -13.10 14.83 10.41
N ASN A 171 -13.55 13.71 10.95
CA ASN A 171 -12.75 12.52 11.07
C ASN A 171 -13.51 11.27 10.58
N PRO A 172 -13.30 10.84 9.32
CA PRO A 172 -13.94 9.65 8.77
C PRO A 172 -13.55 8.37 9.54
N ASN A 173 -12.41 8.38 10.23
CA ASN A 173 -11.93 7.26 11.02
C ASN A 173 -12.82 6.92 12.23
N ARG A 174 -13.70 7.82 12.67
CA ARG A 174 -14.68 7.49 13.73
C ARG A 174 -15.59 6.33 13.30
N ARG A 175 -15.98 6.30 12.02
CA ARG A 175 -16.79 5.23 11.45
C ARG A 175 -15.96 3.97 11.23
N ALA A 176 -14.73 4.09 10.72
CA ALA A 176 -13.79 2.99 10.57
C ALA A 176 -13.51 2.30 11.91
N LYS A 177 -13.23 3.06 12.97
CA LYS A 177 -13.03 2.54 14.34
C LYS A 177 -14.25 1.77 14.85
N ARG A 178 -15.46 2.28 14.62
CA ARG A 178 -16.70 1.60 15.06
C ARG A 178 -16.85 0.26 14.36
N VAL A 179 -16.68 0.20 13.04
CA VAL A 179 -16.75 -1.05 12.28
C VAL A 179 -15.65 -2.00 12.68
N ALA A 180 -14.41 -1.53 12.83
CA ALA A 180 -13.28 -2.33 13.27
C ALA A 180 -13.56 -2.99 14.63
N SER A 181 -14.02 -2.20 15.61
CA SER A 181 -14.38 -2.72 16.93
C SER A 181 -15.54 -3.71 16.89
N GLN A 182 -16.57 -3.43 16.09
CA GLN A 182 -17.75 -4.30 15.97
C GLN A 182 -17.42 -5.69 15.42
N PHE A 183 -16.47 -5.77 14.49
CA PHE A 183 -16.11 -7.01 13.81
C PHE A 183 -14.75 -7.59 14.22
N GLY A 184 -14.13 -7.04 15.25
CA GLY A 184 -12.82 -7.51 15.75
C GLY A 184 -11.70 -7.38 14.73
N LYS A 185 -11.77 -6.38 13.83
CA LYS A 185 -10.73 -6.15 12.81
C LYS A 185 -9.69 -5.16 13.32
N PRO A 186 -8.38 -5.40 13.12
CA PRO A 186 -7.36 -4.41 13.45
C PRO A 186 -7.50 -3.17 12.56
N LEU A 187 -7.10 -2.02 13.12
CA LEU A 187 -6.89 -0.80 12.36
C LEU A 187 -5.43 -0.68 11.98
N ILE A 188 -5.16 -0.28 10.74
CA ILE A 188 -3.82 -0.09 10.20
C ILE A 188 -3.71 1.33 9.63
N ALA A 189 -2.77 2.12 10.13
CA ALA A 189 -2.43 3.42 9.56
C ALA A 189 -1.41 3.25 8.44
N THR A 190 -1.64 3.91 7.32
CA THR A 190 -0.79 3.94 6.14
C THR A 190 -0.70 5.35 5.61
N SER A 191 0.23 5.64 4.71
CA SER A 191 0.41 6.99 4.19
C SER A 191 -0.44 7.30 2.98
N ASP A 192 -0.79 6.33 2.17
CA ASP A 192 -1.39 6.54 0.83
C ASP A 192 -0.61 7.63 0.06
N ALA A 193 0.73 7.48 0.08
CA ALA A 193 1.61 8.56 -0.34
C ALA A 193 1.70 8.66 -1.87
N HIS A 194 1.18 9.74 -2.42
CA HIS A 194 1.35 10.15 -3.82
C HIS A 194 2.45 11.20 -4.00
N ARG A 195 3.11 11.58 -2.91
CA ARG A 195 4.25 12.51 -2.88
C ARG A 195 5.26 12.04 -1.84
N LEU A 196 6.53 12.05 -2.20
CA LEU A 196 7.61 11.55 -1.33
C LEU A 196 7.65 12.24 0.04
N HIS A 197 7.32 13.54 0.13
CA HIS A 197 7.32 14.27 1.40
C HIS A 197 6.14 13.90 2.33
N ALA A 198 5.07 13.28 1.79
CA ALA A 198 3.94 12.79 2.59
C ALA A 198 4.24 11.43 3.23
N PHE A 199 5.14 10.65 2.64
CA PHE A 199 5.61 9.38 3.20
C PHE A 199 6.30 9.58 4.55
N GLY A 200 5.99 8.71 5.50
CA GLY A 200 6.58 8.69 6.84
C GLY A 200 5.82 9.48 7.90
N ARG A 201 4.69 10.13 7.57
CA ARG A 201 3.80 10.80 8.56
C ARG A 201 2.74 9.86 9.12
N HIS A 202 2.27 8.91 8.32
CA HIS A 202 1.22 7.96 8.67
C HIS A 202 1.78 6.57 8.47
N TYR A 203 1.77 5.75 9.52
CA TYR A 203 2.31 4.40 9.49
C TYR A 203 1.83 3.60 10.69
N THR A 204 1.99 2.28 10.62
CA THR A 204 1.81 1.38 11.74
C THR A 204 3.16 0.88 12.24
N SER A 205 3.29 0.63 13.52
CA SER A 205 4.42 -0.09 14.09
C SER A 205 3.94 -1.39 14.72
N ILE A 206 4.74 -2.44 14.56
CA ILE A 206 4.54 -3.76 15.15
C ILE A 206 5.77 -4.16 15.97
N PRO A 207 5.68 -5.07 16.94
CA PRO A 207 6.86 -5.64 17.57
C PRO A 207 7.80 -6.21 16.52
N LEU A 208 9.10 -5.92 16.65
CA LEU A 208 10.11 -6.35 15.70
C LEU A 208 10.34 -7.86 15.82
N PRO A 209 9.99 -8.68 14.81
CA PRO A 209 10.32 -10.09 14.85
C PRO A 209 11.82 -10.31 14.60
N PRO A 210 12.41 -11.42 15.09
CA PRO A 210 13.83 -11.73 14.88
C PRO A 210 14.28 -11.78 13.41
N VAL A 211 13.34 -12.12 12.54
CA VAL A 211 13.50 -12.09 11.07
C VAL A 211 12.23 -11.55 10.46
N LEU A 212 12.34 -10.57 9.58
CA LEU A 212 11.22 -10.03 8.82
C LEU A 212 10.86 -11.01 7.70
N THR A 213 9.68 -11.62 7.78
CA THR A 213 9.08 -12.42 6.71
C THR A 213 7.61 -12.01 6.55
N VAL A 214 7.05 -12.22 5.37
CA VAL A 214 5.66 -11.87 5.07
C VAL A 214 4.70 -12.53 6.07
N GLU A 215 4.92 -13.80 6.39
CA GLU A 215 4.07 -14.58 7.30
C GLU A 215 4.09 -13.99 8.72
N LYS A 216 5.27 -13.62 9.22
CA LYS A 216 5.41 -13.02 10.55
C LYS A 216 4.77 -11.65 10.61
N ILE A 217 4.91 -10.84 9.54
CA ILE A 217 4.25 -9.54 9.46
C ILE A 217 2.73 -9.72 9.48
N PHE A 218 2.19 -10.63 8.66
CA PHE A 218 0.74 -10.86 8.62
C PHE A 218 0.21 -11.44 9.93
N ALA A 219 0.96 -12.31 10.59
CA ALA A 219 0.60 -12.82 11.93
C ALA A 219 0.58 -11.70 12.97
N ALA A 220 1.58 -10.82 12.97
CA ALA A 220 1.64 -9.66 13.86
C ALA A 220 0.50 -8.68 13.62
N LEU A 221 0.15 -8.42 12.35
CA LEU A 221 -0.97 -7.55 11.97
C LEU A 221 -2.33 -8.10 12.40
N ARG A 222 -2.53 -9.43 12.35
CA ARG A 222 -3.80 -10.07 12.74
C ARG A 222 -3.97 -10.14 14.26
N ASN A 223 -2.89 -10.42 15.00
CA ASN A 223 -2.98 -10.88 16.38
C ASN A 223 -2.11 -10.08 17.37
N GLY A 224 -1.18 -9.29 16.86
CA GLY A 224 -0.21 -8.57 17.69
C GLY A 224 -0.70 -7.21 18.16
N PRO A 225 0.01 -6.60 19.11
CA PRO A 225 -0.22 -5.20 19.45
C PRO A 225 0.24 -4.30 18.30
N LEU A 226 -0.59 -3.30 17.95
CA LEU A 226 -0.32 -2.34 16.90
C LEU A 226 -0.23 -0.91 17.48
N ARG A 227 0.77 -0.14 17.03
CA ARG A 227 0.88 1.28 17.33
C ARG A 227 0.66 2.08 16.04
N LEU A 228 -0.41 2.87 16.01
CA LEU A 228 -0.74 3.69 14.87
C LEU A 228 -0.17 5.10 15.07
N THR A 229 0.62 5.57 14.10
CA THR A 229 1.04 6.95 13.99
C THR A 229 0.29 7.58 12.82
N SER A 230 -0.66 8.43 13.10
CA SER A 230 -1.45 9.13 12.08
C SER A 230 -1.95 10.46 12.66
N PRO A 231 -1.10 11.49 12.68
CA PRO A 231 -1.48 12.81 13.17
C PRO A 231 -2.55 13.45 12.28
N PRO A 232 -3.46 14.26 12.83
CA PRO A 232 -4.44 14.96 12.02
C PRO A 232 -3.75 15.91 11.05
N CYS A 233 -4.37 16.11 9.88
CA CYS A 233 -3.92 17.12 8.93
C CYS A 233 -4.01 18.50 9.54
N SER A 234 -2.97 19.32 9.35
CA SER A 234 -3.04 20.73 9.65
C SER A 234 -3.94 21.46 8.63
N PHE A 235 -4.40 22.65 8.96
CA PHE A 235 -5.17 23.46 8.02
C PHE A 235 -4.40 23.73 6.71
N THR A 236 -3.10 23.93 6.80
CA THR A 236 -2.24 24.11 5.64
C THR A 236 -2.12 22.84 4.79
N ASP A 237 -2.07 21.65 5.42
CA ASP A 237 -2.09 20.37 4.71
C ASP A 237 -3.43 20.15 4.00
N LEU A 238 -4.55 20.52 4.64
CA LEU A 238 -5.87 20.46 4.04
C LEU A 238 -5.97 21.35 2.79
N VAL A 239 -5.54 22.60 2.86
CA VAL A 239 -5.52 23.52 1.71
C VAL A 239 -4.63 22.98 0.59
N ARG A 240 -3.44 22.47 0.91
CA ARG A 240 -2.53 21.85 -0.04
C ARG A 240 -3.13 20.58 -0.69
N ALA A 241 -3.82 19.75 0.09
CA ALA A 241 -4.47 18.55 -0.42
C ALA A 241 -5.62 18.92 -1.37
N ILE A 242 -6.48 19.87 -1.00
CA ILE A 242 -7.56 20.39 -1.85
C ILE A 242 -6.99 20.96 -3.16
N TYR A 243 -5.97 21.81 -3.07
CA TYR A 243 -5.28 22.34 -4.25
C TYR A 243 -4.72 21.23 -5.14
N PHE A 244 -4.09 20.22 -4.54
CA PHE A 244 -3.53 19.12 -5.29
C PHE A 244 -4.61 18.29 -5.99
N VAL A 245 -5.60 17.83 -5.25
CA VAL A 245 -6.66 16.94 -5.76
C VAL A 245 -7.47 17.62 -6.88
N PHE A 246 -7.87 18.86 -6.70
CA PHE A 246 -8.77 19.54 -7.63
C PHE A 246 -8.07 20.29 -8.76
N LEU A 247 -6.85 20.77 -8.56
CA LEU A 247 -6.18 21.62 -9.55
C LEU A 247 -4.94 20.95 -10.16
N LYS A 248 -4.06 20.36 -9.36
CA LYS A 248 -2.76 19.88 -9.88
C LYS A 248 -2.82 18.45 -10.41
N HIS A 249 -3.51 17.56 -9.73
CA HIS A 249 -3.57 16.13 -10.05
C HIS A 249 -4.25 15.85 -11.42
N PRO A 250 -5.40 16.44 -11.77
CA PRO A 250 -6.01 16.23 -13.08
C PRO A 250 -5.11 16.65 -14.25
N PHE A 251 -4.35 17.73 -14.09
CA PHE A 251 -3.40 18.19 -15.14
C PHE A 251 -2.22 17.23 -15.29
N ARG A 252 -1.64 16.75 -14.19
CA ARG A 252 -0.53 15.80 -14.21
C ARG A 252 -0.94 14.47 -14.82
N ARG A 253 -2.09 13.95 -14.44
CA ARG A 253 -2.66 12.72 -14.98
C ARG A 253 -2.88 12.86 -16.49
N ARG A 254 -3.50 13.92 -16.97
CA ARG A 254 -3.68 14.19 -18.41
C ARG A 254 -2.34 14.24 -19.15
N ARG A 255 -1.33 14.90 -18.60
CA ARG A 255 0.01 14.98 -19.22
C ARG A 255 0.71 13.63 -19.30
N LYS A 256 0.64 12.82 -18.24
CA LYS A 256 1.21 11.47 -18.22
C LYS A 256 0.58 10.60 -19.31
N PHE A 257 -0.74 10.55 -19.38
CA PHE A 257 -1.44 9.74 -20.39
C PHE A 257 -1.22 10.28 -21.82
N ALA A 258 -1.18 11.59 -22.02
CA ALA A 258 -0.87 12.17 -23.33
C ALA A 258 0.55 11.84 -23.80
N SER A 259 1.54 11.74 -22.91
CA SER A 259 2.90 11.33 -23.24
C SER A 259 3.01 9.84 -23.60
N LEU A 260 2.28 8.99 -22.88
CA LEU A 260 2.22 7.54 -23.16
C LEU A 260 1.57 7.26 -24.52
N MET A 261 0.46 7.93 -24.84
CA MET A 261 -0.20 7.82 -26.15
C MET A 261 0.67 8.32 -27.31
N LYS A 262 1.51 9.33 -27.10
CA LYS A 262 2.46 9.80 -28.12
C LYS A 262 3.63 8.82 -28.30
N GLY A 263 4.11 8.19 -27.24
CA GLY A 263 5.16 7.17 -27.29
C GLY A 263 4.72 5.94 -28.08
N SER A 264 3.55 5.39 -27.80
CA SER A 264 3.00 4.23 -28.54
C SER A 264 2.75 4.53 -30.02
N ALA A 265 2.27 5.72 -30.36
CA ALA A 265 2.07 6.13 -31.76
C ALA A 265 3.38 6.33 -32.54
N SER A 266 4.51 6.62 -31.86
CA SER A 266 5.83 6.71 -32.49
C SER A 266 6.47 5.34 -32.72
N GLU A 267 6.22 4.36 -31.86
CA GLU A 267 6.69 2.98 -32.03
C GLU A 267 5.96 2.26 -33.17
N GLU A 268 4.63 2.43 -33.29
CA GLU A 268 3.86 1.86 -34.42
C GLU A 268 4.30 2.46 -35.78
N LYS A 269 4.64 3.72 -35.84
CA LYS A 269 5.17 4.34 -37.08
C LYS A 269 6.60 3.90 -37.42
N GLY A 270 7.43 3.60 -36.40
CA GLY A 270 8.78 3.05 -36.60
C GLY A 270 8.79 1.64 -37.18
N VAL A 271 7.85 0.80 -36.76
CA VAL A 271 7.69 -0.57 -37.27
C VAL A 271 7.11 -0.59 -38.69
N ALA A 272 6.16 0.29 -39.00
CA ALA A 272 5.56 0.39 -40.33
C ALA A 272 6.50 0.98 -41.41
N SER A 273 7.62 1.60 -41.02
CA SER A 273 8.61 2.14 -41.96
C SER A 273 9.77 1.16 -42.26
N GLN A 274 9.79 -0.02 -41.63
CA GLN A 274 10.79 -1.07 -41.81
C GLN A 274 10.28 -2.29 -42.58
N LEU A 275 9.02 -2.25 -43.03
CA LEU A 275 8.37 -3.21 -43.91
C LEU A 275 8.18 -2.61 -45.31
#